data_9886cb4f6358ceab8175a0d044772a1c
#
_entry.id   9886cb4f6358ceab8175a0d044772a1c
#
_cell.length_a   1.000
_cell.length_b   1.000
_cell.length_c   1.000
_cell.angle_alpha   90.00
_cell.angle_beta   90.00
_cell.angle_gamma   90.00
#
_symmetry.space_group_name_H-M   'P 1'
#
loop_
_entity.id
_entity.type
_entity.pdbx_description
1 polymer ?
#
loop_
_entity_poly.entity_id
_entity_poly.type
_entity_poly.pdbx_seq_one_letter_code
_entity_poly.pdbx_strand_id
1 'polypeptide(L)'
;MSNRFLRNYRLQIGKKGDTKGVSIVQPIRMSFDIEKTTESKPNESTIKIYNLSPATRALIEKPDMRCVLYAGYEEEGEPLLLCSGDIAYAYSYLDAADWITELAVLDGLIEIRDTAVSLGYAGGVNSTQILNVIAGAMGLILVAPNSLSERKWANGFSFYGAARTALDKVVAGTGLEWSVQNGELQIVNHADVTKRQAVVLSAESGLISYPERTREAAKSKKADKEEVKGAKKRNFTLDNQARDGWNVRSFLLPQVSPADKVKLESKTVTGWFRAEKVHHYGDSFSGDWITELHLIDLETKQNSNDSRKHRKKRV
;
A
#
# COMPACT_ATOMS: atom_id res chain seq x y z
N MET A 1 2.77 -20.83 20.77
CA MET A 1 3.95 -19.97 20.57
C MET A 1 4.22 -19.98 19.08
N SER A 2 4.38 -18.83 18.47
CA SER A 2 4.73 -18.75 17.04
C SER A 2 6.16 -19.22 16.87
N ASN A 3 6.35 -20.30 16.10
CA ASN A 3 7.68 -20.84 15.76
C ASN A 3 8.27 -20.03 14.58
N ARG A 4 8.47 -18.74 14.76
CA ARG A 4 9.03 -17.84 13.73
C ARG A 4 10.54 -17.72 13.92
N PHE A 5 11.24 -18.78 13.58
CA PHE A 5 12.69 -18.84 13.56
C PHE A 5 13.16 -18.96 12.11
N LEU A 6 14.45 -18.70 11.88
CA LEU A 6 15.12 -18.80 10.60
C LEU A 6 14.45 -17.98 9.48
N ARG A 7 14.99 -16.82 9.27
CA ARG A 7 14.54 -15.90 8.22
C ARG A 7 14.70 -16.55 6.85
N ASN A 8 13.71 -16.43 6.00
CA ASN A 8 13.75 -16.93 4.64
C ASN A 8 13.35 -15.83 3.66
N TYR A 9 14.05 -15.75 2.53
CA TYR A 9 13.72 -14.81 1.48
C TYR A 9 14.10 -15.34 0.09
N ARG A 10 13.44 -14.79 -0.92
CA ARG A 10 13.77 -14.97 -2.33
C ARG A 10 13.53 -13.66 -3.05
N LEU A 11 14.61 -13.09 -3.62
CA LEU A 11 14.54 -11.88 -4.45
C LEU A 11 14.76 -12.27 -5.90
N GLN A 12 13.81 -11.94 -6.75
CA GLN A 12 13.85 -12.17 -8.18
C GLN A 12 13.97 -10.83 -8.91
N ILE A 13 14.93 -10.71 -9.83
CA ILE A 13 15.18 -9.50 -10.60
C ILE A 13 15.28 -9.87 -12.08
N GLY A 14 14.50 -9.19 -12.93
CA GLY A 14 14.46 -9.42 -14.36
C GLY A 14 13.71 -8.34 -15.11
N LYS A 15 13.72 -8.38 -16.44
CA LYS A 15 12.87 -7.48 -17.24
C LYS A 15 11.42 -7.94 -17.21
N LYS A 16 10.49 -6.99 -17.26
CA LYS A 16 9.06 -7.30 -17.35
C LYS A 16 8.79 -8.12 -18.62
N GLY A 17 8.17 -9.29 -18.44
CA GLY A 17 7.84 -10.20 -19.57
C GLY A 17 8.97 -11.08 -20.05
N ASP A 18 10.18 -10.98 -19.50
CA ASP A 18 11.30 -11.89 -19.78
C ASP A 18 11.30 -13.07 -18.81
N THR A 19 11.64 -14.26 -19.31
CA THR A 19 11.83 -15.46 -18.49
C THR A 19 13.25 -15.55 -17.91
N LYS A 20 14.18 -14.70 -18.38
CA LYS A 20 15.58 -14.66 -17.92
C LYS A 20 15.72 -13.61 -16.84
N GLY A 21 16.05 -14.04 -15.63
CA GLY A 21 16.28 -13.18 -14.48
C GLY A 21 17.31 -13.78 -13.53
N VAL A 22 17.63 -13.02 -12.49
CA VAL A 22 18.47 -13.46 -11.37
C VAL A 22 17.56 -13.76 -10.18
N SER A 23 17.80 -14.90 -9.53
CA SER A 23 17.20 -15.24 -8.25
C SER A 23 18.28 -15.22 -7.17
N ILE A 24 18.08 -14.40 -6.15
CA ILE A 24 18.97 -14.22 -5.01
C ILE A 24 18.27 -14.79 -3.79
N VAL A 25 18.93 -15.73 -3.13
CA VAL A 25 18.42 -16.45 -1.96
C VAL A 25 19.53 -16.56 -0.91
N GLN A 26 19.22 -17.05 0.25
CA GLN A 26 20.23 -17.38 1.25
C GLN A 26 21.34 -18.31 0.65
N PRO A 27 22.58 -18.18 1.13
CA PRO A 27 23.06 -17.41 2.28
C PRO A 27 23.52 -15.98 1.96
N ILE A 28 23.15 -15.40 0.83
CA ILE A 28 23.52 -14.02 0.50
C ILE A 28 22.81 -13.07 1.49
N ARG A 29 23.57 -12.17 2.13
CA ARG A 29 22.97 -11.17 3.02
C ARG A 29 22.18 -10.15 2.22
N MET A 30 20.96 -9.88 2.69
CA MET A 30 20.05 -8.88 2.14
C MET A 30 19.36 -8.13 3.27
N SER A 31 19.20 -6.82 3.12
CA SER A 31 18.32 -6.01 3.97
C SER A 31 17.30 -5.28 3.12
N PHE A 32 16.18 -4.95 3.73
CA PHE A 32 15.09 -4.21 3.06
C PHE A 32 14.43 -3.22 4.01
N ASP A 33 13.89 -2.18 3.40
CA ASP A 33 13.05 -1.16 4.01
C ASP A 33 11.91 -0.85 3.02
N ILE A 34 10.68 -1.20 3.36
CA ILE A 34 9.53 -1.21 2.46
C ILE A 34 8.38 -0.49 3.13
N GLU A 35 8.01 0.66 2.60
CA GLU A 35 6.87 1.43 3.07
C GLU A 35 5.70 1.29 2.10
N LYS A 36 4.53 0.93 2.63
CA LYS A 36 3.27 0.81 1.89
C LYS A 36 2.20 1.69 2.49
N THR A 37 1.51 2.44 1.64
CA THR A 37 0.44 3.36 2.04
C THR A 37 -0.76 3.25 1.11
N THR A 38 -1.89 3.83 1.50
CA THR A 38 -3.07 3.98 0.63
C THR A 38 -2.99 5.20 -0.30
N GLU A 39 -1.88 5.94 -0.28
CA GLU A 39 -1.73 7.16 -1.08
C GLU A 39 -1.64 6.86 -2.59
N SER A 40 -2.15 7.79 -3.41
CA SER A 40 -2.15 7.71 -4.88
C SER A 40 -0.77 8.01 -5.50
N LYS A 41 0.28 7.42 -4.93
CA LYS A 41 1.67 7.50 -5.40
C LYS A 41 2.31 6.11 -5.31
N PRO A 42 3.38 5.84 -6.08
CA PRO A 42 4.14 4.60 -5.93
C PRO A 42 4.65 4.43 -4.49
N ASN A 43 4.52 3.22 -3.94
CA ASN A 43 5.16 2.88 -2.69
C ASN A 43 6.67 2.76 -2.91
N GLU A 44 7.45 3.30 -1.98
CA GLU A 44 8.91 3.30 -2.04
C GLU A 44 9.48 2.15 -1.23
N SER A 45 10.46 1.46 -1.80
CA SER A 45 11.18 0.37 -1.15
C SER A 45 12.66 0.46 -1.45
N THR A 46 13.49 0.24 -0.43
CA THR A 46 14.93 0.13 -0.57
C THR A 46 15.38 -1.29 -0.25
N ILE A 47 16.13 -1.92 -1.15
CA ILE A 47 16.68 -3.25 -0.94
C ILE A 47 18.19 -3.16 -1.11
N LYS A 48 18.96 -3.69 -0.14
CA LYS A 48 20.42 -3.76 -0.18
C LYS A 48 20.85 -5.22 -0.19
N ILE A 49 21.74 -5.55 -1.11
CA ILE A 49 22.26 -6.90 -1.29
C ILE A 49 23.75 -6.84 -1.19
N TYR A 50 24.32 -7.76 -0.41
CA TYR A 50 25.74 -7.72 -0.06
C TYR A 50 26.53 -8.73 -0.89
N ASN A 51 27.71 -8.31 -1.33
CA ASN A 51 28.74 -9.15 -1.93
C ASN A 51 28.28 -9.95 -3.18
N LEU A 52 27.46 -9.33 -4.02
CA LEU A 52 27.12 -9.91 -5.32
C LEU A 52 28.35 -9.97 -6.25
N SER A 53 28.38 -10.96 -7.14
CA SER A 53 29.40 -11.05 -8.18
C SER A 53 29.37 -9.82 -9.10
N PRO A 54 30.50 -9.39 -9.68
CA PRO A 54 30.55 -8.27 -10.63
C PRO A 54 29.57 -8.44 -11.80
N ALA A 55 29.42 -9.67 -12.31
CA ALA A 55 28.49 -9.97 -13.41
C ALA A 55 27.03 -9.78 -12.99
N THR A 56 26.67 -10.20 -11.78
CA THR A 56 25.32 -10.03 -11.25
C THR A 56 24.99 -8.55 -11.00
N ARG A 57 25.94 -7.79 -10.44
CA ARG A 57 25.78 -6.34 -10.25
C ARG A 57 25.54 -5.63 -11.57
N ALA A 58 26.39 -5.88 -12.58
CA ALA A 58 26.25 -5.30 -13.91
C ALA A 58 24.93 -5.68 -14.61
N LEU A 59 24.33 -6.83 -14.27
CA LEU A 59 23.03 -7.22 -14.78
C LEU A 59 21.90 -6.44 -14.11
N ILE A 60 21.95 -6.29 -12.81
CA ILE A 60 20.92 -5.62 -12.00
C ILE A 60 20.89 -4.11 -12.28
N GLU A 61 22.05 -3.49 -12.54
CA GLU A 61 22.19 -2.06 -12.82
C GLU A 61 21.69 -1.66 -14.24
N LYS A 62 21.21 -2.61 -15.04
CA LYS A 62 20.59 -2.29 -16.33
C LYS A 62 19.24 -1.60 -16.16
N PRO A 63 18.85 -0.73 -17.11
CA PRO A 63 17.54 -0.11 -17.09
C PRO A 63 16.41 -1.12 -17.30
N ASP A 64 15.19 -0.70 -16.93
CA ASP A 64 13.93 -1.44 -17.13
C ASP A 64 13.88 -2.78 -16.39
N MET A 65 14.59 -2.87 -15.27
CA MET A 65 14.54 -4.05 -14.42
C MET A 65 13.39 -3.91 -13.41
N ARG A 66 12.81 -5.05 -13.08
CA ARG A 66 11.76 -5.20 -12.06
C ARG A 66 12.23 -6.19 -11.02
N CYS A 67 11.84 -5.99 -9.77
CA CYS A 67 12.09 -6.95 -8.72
C CYS A 67 10.79 -7.44 -8.07
N VAL A 68 10.88 -8.66 -7.53
CA VAL A 68 9.85 -9.28 -6.70
C VAL A 68 10.55 -9.88 -5.49
N LEU A 69 10.21 -9.40 -4.31
CA LEU A 69 10.76 -9.88 -3.05
C LEU A 69 9.70 -10.70 -2.31
N TYR A 70 10.08 -11.92 -1.98
CA TYR A 70 9.37 -12.81 -1.06
C TYR A 70 10.15 -12.89 0.23
N ALA A 71 9.49 -12.84 1.37
CA ALA A 71 10.13 -12.95 2.68
C ALA A 71 9.20 -13.65 3.69
N GLY A 72 9.79 -14.25 4.71
CA GLY A 72 9.06 -14.99 5.74
C GLY A 72 10.00 -15.74 6.67
N TYR A 73 9.56 -16.89 7.11
CA TYR A 73 10.29 -17.78 8.01
C TYR A 73 10.30 -19.19 7.43
N GLU A 74 11.41 -19.94 7.59
CA GLU A 74 11.54 -21.29 7.04
C GLU A 74 10.47 -22.25 7.57
N GLU A 75 10.11 -22.11 8.83
CA GLU A 75 9.11 -22.96 9.48
C GLU A 75 7.67 -22.71 9.00
N GLU A 76 7.41 -21.54 8.41
CA GLU A 76 6.12 -21.21 7.80
C GLU A 76 6.00 -21.69 6.34
N GLY A 77 7.09 -22.28 5.78
CA GLY A 77 7.16 -22.81 4.43
C GLY A 77 7.72 -21.81 3.41
N GLU A 78 7.15 -21.78 2.20
CA GLU A 78 7.59 -20.85 1.16
C GLU A 78 7.38 -19.39 1.58
N PRO A 79 8.39 -18.52 1.36
CA PRO A 79 8.27 -17.12 1.72
C PRO A 79 7.17 -16.43 0.89
N LEU A 80 6.40 -15.56 1.55
CA LEU A 80 5.28 -14.85 0.95
C LEU A 80 5.73 -13.57 0.23
N LEU A 81 4.94 -13.13 -0.75
CA LEU A 81 5.19 -11.89 -1.48
C LEU A 81 5.20 -10.69 -0.51
N LEU A 82 6.35 -10.05 -0.40
CA LEU A 82 6.53 -8.86 0.43
C LEU A 82 6.39 -7.58 -0.39
N CYS A 83 7.11 -7.47 -1.51
CA CYS A 83 6.94 -6.35 -2.43
C CYS A 83 7.25 -6.76 -3.89
N SER A 84 6.68 -6.01 -4.81
CA SER A 84 6.93 -6.12 -6.24
C SER A 84 6.94 -4.72 -6.84
N GLY A 85 7.92 -4.40 -7.69
CA GLY A 85 7.98 -3.08 -8.30
C GLY A 85 9.06 -2.93 -9.34
N ASP A 86 9.08 -1.78 -9.98
CA ASP A 86 10.08 -1.39 -10.96
C ASP A 86 11.31 -0.82 -10.24
N ILE A 87 12.50 -1.20 -10.68
CA ILE A 87 13.75 -0.66 -10.16
C ILE A 87 13.95 0.71 -10.79
N ALA A 88 13.73 1.77 -10.00
CA ALA A 88 13.91 3.14 -10.44
C ALA A 88 15.39 3.45 -10.69
N TYR A 89 16.26 2.98 -9.81
CA TYR A 89 17.70 2.96 -9.97
C TYR A 89 18.34 1.85 -9.14
N ALA A 90 19.49 1.37 -9.61
CA ALA A 90 20.35 0.42 -8.92
C ALA A 90 21.80 0.88 -9.03
N TYR A 91 22.54 0.82 -7.95
CA TYR A 91 23.97 1.13 -7.95
C TYR A 91 24.73 0.30 -6.92
N SER A 92 25.99 0.06 -7.18
CA SER A 92 26.87 -0.70 -6.29
C SER A 92 28.01 0.17 -5.79
N TYR A 93 28.29 0.08 -4.51
CA TYR A 93 29.38 0.79 -3.85
C TYR A 93 30.08 -0.11 -2.83
N LEU A 94 31.31 0.26 -2.49
CA LEU A 94 32.10 -0.40 -1.46
C LEU A 94 31.90 0.34 -0.13
N ASP A 95 31.46 -0.38 0.89
CA ASP A 95 31.38 0.10 2.26
C ASP A 95 32.25 -0.81 3.16
N ALA A 96 33.33 -0.25 3.68
CA ALA A 96 34.37 -1.00 4.37
C ALA A 96 34.91 -2.18 3.53
N ALA A 97 34.54 -3.41 3.89
CA ALA A 97 34.97 -4.62 3.18
C ALA A 97 33.87 -5.23 2.28
N ASP A 98 32.66 -4.70 2.33
CA ASP A 98 31.50 -5.27 1.65
C ASP A 98 31.11 -4.45 0.40
N TRP A 99 30.85 -5.15 -0.69
CA TRP A 99 30.17 -4.57 -1.84
C TRP A 99 28.66 -4.57 -1.58
N ILE A 100 28.05 -3.40 -1.56
CA ILE A 100 26.61 -3.22 -1.38
C ILE A 100 25.99 -2.82 -2.72
N THR A 101 25.00 -3.59 -3.17
CA THR A 101 24.14 -3.22 -4.30
C THR A 101 22.82 -2.73 -3.75
N GLU A 102 22.52 -1.45 -3.92
CA GLU A 102 21.30 -0.81 -3.43
C GLU A 102 20.31 -0.62 -4.57
N LEU A 103 19.07 -1.03 -4.34
CA LEU A 103 17.95 -0.90 -5.26
C LEU A 103 16.94 0.05 -4.67
N ALA A 104 16.55 1.07 -5.42
CA ALA A 104 15.33 1.84 -5.14
C ALA A 104 14.20 1.29 -6.02
N VAL A 105 13.18 0.78 -5.38
CA VAL A 105 12.06 0.09 -6.01
C VAL A 105 10.80 0.89 -5.80
N LEU A 106 10.03 1.10 -6.86
CA LEU A 106 8.76 1.82 -6.84
C LEU A 106 7.65 0.91 -7.37
N ASP A 107 6.64 0.66 -6.54
CA ASP A 107 5.50 -0.19 -6.93
C ASP A 107 4.57 0.55 -7.90
N GLY A 108 4.41 -0.02 -9.09
CA GLY A 108 3.56 0.55 -10.16
C GLY A 108 4.10 1.82 -10.81
N LEU A 109 5.42 2.06 -10.76
CA LEU A 109 6.04 3.26 -11.34
C LEU A 109 5.70 3.42 -12.83
N ILE A 110 5.95 2.38 -13.62
CA ILE A 110 5.74 2.39 -15.06
C ILE A 110 4.23 2.51 -15.37
N GLU A 111 3.41 1.75 -14.68
CA GLU A 111 1.96 1.73 -14.84
C GLU A 111 1.33 3.11 -14.55
N ILE A 112 1.79 3.79 -13.51
CA ILE A 112 1.28 5.13 -13.12
C ILE A 112 1.82 6.22 -14.03
N ARG A 113 3.12 6.16 -14.41
CA ARG A 113 3.81 7.20 -15.17
C ARG A 113 3.47 7.17 -16.65
N ASP A 114 3.49 5.99 -17.26
CA ASP A 114 3.54 5.84 -18.72
C ASP A 114 2.20 5.47 -19.34
N THR A 115 1.20 5.06 -18.55
CA THR A 115 -0.10 4.67 -19.11
C THR A 115 -0.95 5.89 -19.44
N ALA A 116 -1.34 5.99 -20.71
CA ALA A 116 -2.34 6.94 -21.19
C ALA A 116 -3.63 6.20 -21.58
N VAL A 117 -4.76 6.86 -21.35
CA VAL A 117 -6.09 6.32 -21.68
C VAL A 117 -6.89 7.28 -22.52
N SER A 118 -7.69 6.71 -23.45
CA SER A 118 -8.70 7.43 -24.22
C SER A 118 -10.05 6.79 -23.94
N LEU A 119 -10.89 7.51 -23.22
CA LEU A 119 -12.18 7.03 -22.73
C LEU A 119 -13.30 7.87 -23.31
N GLY A 120 -14.32 7.22 -23.87
CA GLY A 120 -15.50 7.86 -24.40
C GLY A 120 -16.74 6.99 -24.14
N TYR A 121 -17.63 7.47 -23.29
CA TYR A 121 -18.86 6.77 -22.93
C TYR A 121 -20.05 7.68 -23.13
N ALA A 122 -21.11 7.13 -23.72
CA ALA A 122 -22.44 7.74 -23.72
C ALA A 122 -23.01 7.79 -22.28
N GLY A 123 -24.17 8.38 -22.09
CA GLY A 123 -24.79 8.48 -20.78
C GLY A 123 -25.05 7.13 -20.10
N GLY A 124 -25.05 7.15 -18.77
CA GLY A 124 -25.38 5.99 -17.93
C GLY A 124 -24.20 5.12 -17.50
N VAL A 125 -22.94 5.48 -17.84
CA VAL A 125 -21.75 4.75 -17.38
C VAL A 125 -21.52 4.95 -15.88
N ASN A 126 -21.05 3.89 -15.20
CA ASN A 126 -20.72 3.94 -13.77
C ASN A 126 -19.21 3.92 -13.49
N SER A 127 -18.82 4.26 -12.25
CA SER A 127 -17.40 4.29 -11.84
C SER A 127 -16.71 2.94 -12.00
N THR A 128 -17.39 1.85 -11.69
CA THR A 128 -16.81 0.49 -11.77
C THR A 128 -16.42 0.13 -13.21
N GLN A 129 -17.26 0.47 -14.18
CA GLN A 129 -16.96 0.22 -15.60
C GLN A 129 -15.72 0.99 -16.05
N ILE A 130 -15.63 2.28 -15.67
CA ILE A 130 -14.49 3.12 -16.04
C ILE A 130 -13.22 2.63 -15.37
N LEU A 131 -13.27 2.30 -14.07
CA LEU A 131 -12.12 1.82 -13.29
C LEU A 131 -11.57 0.50 -13.86
N ASN A 132 -12.43 -0.43 -14.26
CA ASN A 132 -12.01 -1.67 -14.90
C ASN A 132 -11.24 -1.42 -16.21
N VAL A 133 -11.70 -0.50 -17.04
CA VAL A 133 -11.00 -0.17 -18.30
C VAL A 133 -9.67 0.51 -18.03
N ILE A 134 -9.60 1.41 -17.04
CA ILE A 134 -8.34 2.05 -16.65
C ILE A 134 -7.35 1.02 -16.10
N ALA A 135 -7.79 0.14 -15.19
CA ALA A 135 -6.96 -0.93 -14.62
C ALA A 135 -6.41 -1.85 -15.72
N GLY A 136 -7.27 -2.27 -16.66
CA GLY A 136 -6.86 -3.06 -17.81
C GLY A 136 -5.83 -2.36 -18.71
N ALA A 137 -5.99 -1.05 -18.96
CA ALA A 137 -5.04 -0.26 -19.71
C ALA A 137 -3.68 -0.13 -18.98
N MET A 138 -3.69 -0.08 -17.65
CA MET A 138 -2.48 -0.10 -16.81
C MET A 138 -1.86 -1.50 -16.70
N GLY A 139 -2.55 -2.55 -17.14
CA GLY A 139 -2.10 -3.94 -16.94
C GLY A 139 -2.17 -4.39 -15.50
N LEU A 140 -3.04 -3.78 -14.68
CA LEU A 140 -3.23 -4.08 -13.27
C LEU A 140 -4.54 -4.81 -13.03
N ILE A 141 -4.58 -5.63 -11.99
CA ILE A 141 -5.81 -6.26 -11.51
C ILE A 141 -6.56 -5.27 -10.62
N LEU A 142 -7.84 -5.02 -10.91
CA LEU A 142 -8.66 -4.15 -10.07
C LEU A 142 -9.13 -4.88 -8.82
N VAL A 143 -8.74 -4.39 -7.65
CA VAL A 143 -9.23 -4.83 -6.33
C VAL A 143 -10.10 -3.73 -5.74
N ALA A 144 -11.40 -3.99 -5.65
CA ALA A 144 -12.38 -3.02 -5.18
C ALA A 144 -13.34 -3.63 -4.16
N PRO A 145 -13.90 -2.85 -3.20
CA PRO A 145 -14.88 -3.35 -2.26
C PRO A 145 -16.20 -3.68 -2.96
N ASN A 146 -17.02 -4.56 -2.34
CA ASN A 146 -18.34 -4.92 -2.89
C ASN A 146 -19.32 -3.74 -2.91
N SER A 147 -19.16 -2.80 -2.00
CA SER A 147 -19.97 -1.59 -1.85
C SER A 147 -19.22 -0.37 -2.36
N LEU A 148 -18.75 -0.41 -3.60
CA LEU A 148 -18.34 0.84 -4.25
C LEU A 148 -19.53 1.78 -4.26
N SER A 149 -19.38 3.00 -3.70
CA SER A 149 -20.33 4.06 -3.93
C SER A 149 -20.28 4.43 -5.41
N GLU A 150 -21.15 3.78 -6.20
CA GLU A 150 -21.14 3.93 -7.65
C GLU A 150 -21.61 5.33 -8.04
N ARG A 151 -20.68 6.11 -8.55
CA ARG A 151 -21.04 7.34 -9.25
C ARG A 151 -21.50 6.99 -10.66
N LYS A 152 -22.67 7.51 -11.04
CA LYS A 152 -23.20 7.39 -12.40
C LYS A 152 -23.05 8.72 -13.15
N TRP A 153 -22.51 8.66 -14.36
CA TRP A 153 -22.43 9.80 -15.27
C TRP A 153 -23.63 9.75 -16.24
N ALA A 154 -24.71 10.42 -15.88
CA ALA A 154 -25.93 10.44 -16.69
C ALA A 154 -25.68 10.99 -18.11
N ASN A 155 -24.81 11.99 -18.25
CA ASN A 155 -24.48 12.66 -19.51
C ASN A 155 -23.23 12.09 -20.20
N GLY A 156 -22.77 10.91 -19.76
CA GLY A 156 -21.55 10.30 -20.29
C GLY A 156 -20.27 10.76 -19.59
N PHE A 157 -19.17 10.11 -19.98
CA PHE A 157 -17.83 10.40 -19.48
C PHE A 157 -16.84 10.40 -20.62
N SER A 158 -16.06 11.46 -20.77
CA SER A 158 -14.99 11.56 -21.75
C SER A 158 -13.71 12.02 -21.08
N PHE A 159 -12.60 11.34 -21.41
CA PHE A 159 -11.28 11.69 -20.92
C PHE A 159 -10.20 11.19 -21.88
N TYR A 160 -9.18 12.03 -22.08
CA TYR A 160 -7.95 11.68 -22.78
C TYR A 160 -6.76 12.19 -21.97
N GLY A 161 -5.78 11.32 -21.69
CA GLY A 161 -4.57 11.70 -20.95
C GLY A 161 -4.05 10.58 -20.05
N ALA A 162 -3.22 10.94 -19.05
CA ALA A 162 -2.61 9.99 -18.13
C ALA A 162 -3.65 9.21 -17.31
N ALA A 163 -3.45 7.89 -17.19
CA ALA A 163 -4.35 7.00 -16.44
C ALA A 163 -4.54 7.45 -14.98
N ARG A 164 -3.47 7.88 -14.30
CA ARG A 164 -3.54 8.44 -12.94
C ARG A 164 -4.54 9.60 -12.83
N THR A 165 -4.54 10.51 -13.80
CA THR A 165 -5.46 11.65 -13.79
C THR A 165 -6.91 11.22 -14.04
N ALA A 166 -7.10 10.17 -14.88
CA ALA A 166 -8.41 9.56 -15.05
C ALA A 166 -8.92 8.93 -13.75
N LEU A 167 -8.07 8.19 -13.02
CA LEU A 167 -8.39 7.64 -11.70
C LEU A 167 -8.79 8.74 -10.73
N ASP A 168 -7.98 9.80 -10.59
CA ASP A 168 -8.28 10.94 -9.71
C ASP A 168 -9.64 11.56 -10.05
N LYS A 169 -9.95 11.71 -11.34
CA LYS A 169 -11.24 12.26 -11.79
C LYS A 169 -12.43 11.34 -11.46
N VAL A 170 -12.24 10.03 -11.55
CA VAL A 170 -13.29 9.04 -11.27
C VAL A 170 -13.58 8.97 -9.77
N VAL A 171 -12.55 8.95 -8.92
CA VAL A 171 -12.72 8.86 -7.46
C VAL A 171 -13.02 10.20 -6.80
N ALA A 172 -12.83 11.32 -7.51
CA ALA A 172 -13.07 12.66 -6.96
C ALA A 172 -14.50 12.80 -6.43
N GLY A 173 -14.63 13.18 -5.16
CA GLY A 173 -15.91 13.43 -4.51
C GLY A 173 -16.72 12.20 -4.13
N THR A 174 -16.15 11.00 -4.22
CA THR A 174 -16.84 9.74 -3.85
C THR A 174 -16.44 9.22 -2.46
N GLY A 175 -15.39 9.78 -1.85
CA GLY A 175 -14.78 9.25 -0.63
C GLY A 175 -13.92 7.99 -0.88
N LEU A 176 -13.67 7.68 -2.15
CA LEU A 176 -12.77 6.61 -2.56
C LEU A 176 -11.33 7.14 -2.69
N GLU A 177 -10.38 6.29 -2.44
CA GLU A 177 -8.96 6.48 -2.72
C GLU A 177 -8.45 5.30 -3.56
N TRP A 178 -7.38 5.54 -4.30
CA TRP A 178 -6.74 4.50 -5.09
C TRP A 178 -5.24 4.44 -4.76
N SER A 179 -4.70 3.24 -4.83
CA SER A 179 -3.26 2.97 -4.70
C SER A 179 -2.87 1.76 -5.54
N VAL A 180 -1.59 1.61 -5.82
CA VAL A 180 -1.04 0.39 -6.43
C VAL A 180 -0.33 -0.40 -5.34
N GLN A 181 -0.67 -1.68 -5.21
CA GLN A 181 -0.14 -2.58 -4.20
C GLN A 181 0.28 -3.90 -4.86
N ASN A 182 1.59 -4.13 -5.02
CA ASN A 182 2.13 -5.37 -5.60
C ASN A 182 1.56 -5.73 -6.99
N GLY A 183 1.34 -4.73 -7.85
CA GLY A 183 0.76 -4.94 -9.18
C GLY A 183 -0.76 -5.02 -9.23
N GLU A 184 -1.46 -4.69 -8.16
CA GLU A 184 -2.91 -4.55 -8.09
C GLU A 184 -3.31 -3.08 -7.97
N LEU A 185 -4.31 -2.65 -8.74
CA LEU A 185 -4.97 -1.35 -8.52
C LEU A 185 -6.03 -1.52 -7.43
N GLN A 186 -5.71 -1.04 -6.24
CA GLN A 186 -6.60 -1.11 -5.09
C GLN A 186 -7.45 0.16 -5.01
N ILE A 187 -8.78 -0.02 -4.93
CA ILE A 187 -9.74 1.06 -4.68
C ILE A 187 -10.41 0.77 -3.35
N VAL A 188 -10.33 1.70 -2.42
CA VAL A 188 -10.95 1.56 -1.09
C VAL A 188 -11.64 2.85 -0.68
N ASN A 189 -12.66 2.75 0.17
CA ASN A 189 -13.22 3.91 0.85
C ASN A 189 -12.34 4.24 2.05
N HIS A 190 -12.11 5.51 2.34
CA HIS A 190 -11.35 5.97 3.53
C HIS A 190 -11.79 5.34 4.85
N ALA A 191 -13.01 4.83 4.89
CA ALA A 191 -13.61 4.28 6.10
C ALA A 191 -13.81 2.76 6.07
N ASP A 192 -13.54 2.11 4.96
CA ASP A 192 -13.72 0.68 4.78
C ASP A 192 -12.37 -0.05 4.76
N VAL A 193 -12.46 -1.36 4.83
CA VAL A 193 -11.32 -2.27 4.75
C VAL A 193 -11.39 -3.10 3.48
N THR A 194 -10.27 -3.68 3.08
CA THR A 194 -10.22 -4.64 1.97
C THR A 194 -11.01 -5.91 2.31
N LYS A 195 -11.29 -6.73 1.28
CA LYS A 195 -11.93 -8.04 1.43
C LYS A 195 -10.94 -9.14 1.83
N ARG A 196 -9.65 -8.81 1.94
CA ARG A 196 -8.64 -9.79 2.32
C ARG A 196 -8.95 -10.36 3.71
N GLN A 197 -8.47 -11.55 3.96
CA GLN A 197 -8.60 -12.19 5.27
C GLN A 197 -7.96 -11.30 6.34
N ALA A 198 -8.70 -11.08 7.42
CA ALA A 198 -8.19 -10.27 8.53
C ALA A 198 -7.04 -10.99 9.25
N VAL A 199 -6.02 -10.23 9.61
CA VAL A 199 -4.88 -10.73 10.38
C VAL A 199 -5.16 -10.50 11.88
N VAL A 200 -4.90 -11.51 12.70
CA VAL A 200 -4.97 -11.42 14.17
C VAL A 200 -3.58 -11.17 14.72
N LEU A 201 -3.40 -10.06 15.42
CA LEU A 201 -2.17 -9.69 16.11
C LEU A 201 -2.33 -9.86 17.62
N SER A 202 -1.61 -10.83 18.17
CA SER A 202 -1.52 -11.09 19.60
C SER A 202 -0.08 -11.41 19.99
N ALA A 203 0.21 -11.50 21.27
CA ALA A 203 1.52 -11.95 21.73
C ALA A 203 1.89 -13.34 21.18
N GLU A 204 0.90 -14.19 20.92
CA GLU A 204 1.10 -15.53 20.37
C GLU A 204 1.34 -15.51 18.86
N SER A 205 0.74 -14.56 18.14
CA SER A 205 0.89 -14.42 16.68
C SER A 205 2.04 -13.49 16.29
N GLY A 206 2.84 -12.99 17.25
CA GLY A 206 4.08 -12.28 16.97
C GLY A 206 4.07 -10.78 17.26
N LEU A 207 3.12 -10.27 18.03
CA LEU A 207 3.18 -8.90 18.55
C LEU A 207 4.38 -8.76 19.49
N ILE A 208 5.32 -7.83 19.19
CA ILE A 208 6.58 -7.68 19.92
C ILE A 208 6.46 -6.70 21.07
N SER A 209 5.71 -5.60 20.89
CA SER A 209 5.60 -4.53 21.87
C SER A 209 4.15 -4.23 22.22
N TYR A 210 3.95 -3.49 23.32
CA TYR A 210 2.64 -2.92 23.60
C TYR A 210 2.28 -1.89 22.55
N PRO A 211 1.00 -1.88 22.08
CA PRO A 211 0.51 -0.85 21.18
C PRO A 211 0.67 0.54 21.75
N GLU A 212 1.20 1.46 20.95
CA GLU A 212 1.36 2.86 21.28
C GLU A 212 0.24 3.68 20.65
N ARG A 213 -0.45 4.48 21.47
CA ARG A 213 -1.54 5.31 20.97
C ARG A 213 -0.99 6.47 20.15
N THR A 214 -1.53 6.66 18.96
CA THR A 214 -1.21 7.79 18.10
C THR A 214 -2.46 8.59 17.78
N ARG A 215 -2.26 9.89 17.50
CA ARG A 215 -3.32 10.76 17.04
C ARG A 215 -2.85 11.50 15.81
N GLU A 216 -3.39 11.15 14.65
CA GLU A 216 -3.15 11.91 13.44
C GLU A 216 -3.98 13.19 13.45
N ALA A 217 -3.28 14.33 13.30
CA ALA A 217 -3.95 15.59 13.05
C ALA A 217 -4.67 15.52 11.68
N ALA A 218 -5.87 16.08 11.61
CA ALA A 218 -6.58 16.20 10.35
C ALA A 218 -5.69 16.83 9.27
N LYS A 219 -5.43 16.10 8.18
CA LYS A 219 -4.66 16.63 7.05
C LYS A 219 -5.46 17.74 6.40
N SER A 220 -5.13 19.01 6.68
CA SER A 220 -5.66 20.11 5.90
C SER A 220 -5.02 20.05 4.50
N LYS A 221 -5.75 19.56 3.50
CA LYS A 221 -5.38 19.87 2.12
C LYS A 221 -5.49 21.38 1.99
N LYS A 222 -4.36 22.08 1.85
CA LYS A 222 -4.35 23.44 1.30
C LYS A 222 -5.02 23.33 -0.07
N ALA A 223 -6.27 23.75 -0.17
CA ALA A 223 -6.90 23.95 -1.46
C ALA A 223 -6.08 25.05 -2.14
N ASP A 224 -5.42 24.71 -3.24
CA ASP A 224 -4.88 25.70 -4.15
C ASP A 224 -6.05 26.59 -4.55
N LYS A 225 -5.96 27.86 -4.14
CA LYS A 225 -6.93 28.88 -4.46
C LYS A 225 -6.77 29.27 -5.93
N GLU A 226 -7.37 28.55 -6.83
CA GLU A 226 -7.84 29.13 -8.08
C GLU A 226 -9.27 29.61 -7.84
N GLU A 227 -9.43 30.88 -7.66
CA GLU A 227 -10.73 31.56 -7.62
C GLU A 227 -11.39 31.53 -9.00
N VAL A 228 -12.20 30.52 -9.24
CA VAL A 228 -13.20 30.58 -10.30
C VAL A 228 -14.40 31.34 -9.74
N LYS A 229 -14.49 32.61 -10.09
CA LYS A 229 -15.65 33.49 -9.81
C LYS A 229 -16.89 32.87 -10.45
N GLY A 230 -17.86 32.41 -9.63
CA GLY A 230 -19.21 32.07 -10.09
C GLY A 230 -19.78 30.70 -9.74
N ALA A 231 -19.04 29.78 -9.10
CA ALA A 231 -19.57 28.49 -8.67
C ALA A 231 -20.10 28.58 -7.24
N LYS A 232 -21.38 28.23 -7.03
CA LYS A 232 -21.94 28.03 -5.69
C LYS A 232 -21.06 27.05 -4.92
N LYS A 233 -20.47 27.51 -3.80
CA LYS A 233 -19.72 26.69 -2.86
C LYS A 233 -20.58 25.52 -2.42
N ARG A 234 -20.42 24.34 -3.00
CA ARG A 234 -20.80 23.09 -2.36
C ARG A 234 -19.78 22.87 -1.26
N ASN A 235 -20.20 23.04 0.00
CA ASN A 235 -19.40 22.68 1.16
C ASN A 235 -19.17 21.17 1.11
N PHE A 236 -18.04 20.78 0.55
CA PHE A 236 -17.52 19.44 0.63
C PHE A 236 -16.81 19.36 1.99
N THR A 237 -17.54 18.94 3.01
CA THR A 237 -16.94 18.52 4.28
C THR A 237 -16.23 17.20 4.02
N LEU A 238 -14.98 17.26 3.54
CA LEU A 238 -14.03 16.21 3.75
C LEU A 238 -13.96 15.98 5.26
N ASP A 239 -14.00 14.72 5.64
CA ASP A 239 -13.94 14.28 7.05
C ASP A 239 -12.59 14.71 7.65
N ASN A 240 -12.55 15.94 8.14
CA ASN A 240 -11.38 16.61 8.70
C ASN A 240 -11.22 16.25 10.18
N GLN A 241 -11.66 15.04 10.58
CA GLN A 241 -11.56 14.57 11.95
C GLN A 241 -10.17 13.96 12.17
N ALA A 242 -9.53 14.40 13.25
CA ALA A 242 -8.35 13.71 13.76
C ALA A 242 -8.70 12.25 14.02
N ARG A 243 -7.90 11.33 13.50
CA ARG A 243 -8.12 9.89 13.68
C ARG A 243 -7.25 9.41 14.82
N ASP A 244 -7.88 8.80 15.81
CA ASP A 244 -7.16 8.07 16.84
C ASP A 244 -6.68 6.74 16.24
N GLY A 245 -5.46 6.36 16.57
CA GLY A 245 -4.84 5.17 16.04
C GLY A 245 -3.84 4.54 16.99
N TRP A 246 -3.20 3.48 16.53
CA TRP A 246 -2.22 2.70 17.28
C TRP A 246 -1.04 2.33 16.39
N ASN A 247 0.17 2.58 16.87
CA ASN A 247 1.36 2.00 16.29
C ASN A 247 1.65 0.66 16.97
N VAL A 248 1.84 -0.36 16.16
CA VAL A 248 2.15 -1.71 16.63
C VAL A 248 3.34 -2.28 15.89
N ARG A 249 4.18 -3.03 16.58
CA ARG A 249 5.33 -3.75 16.01
C ARG A 249 5.12 -5.24 16.18
N SER A 250 5.37 -5.98 15.12
CA SER A 250 5.28 -7.44 15.10
C SER A 250 6.46 -8.06 14.38
N PHE A 251 6.66 -9.34 14.56
CA PHE A 251 7.46 -10.13 13.64
C PHE A 251 6.97 -9.92 12.20
N LEU A 252 7.84 -10.18 11.21
CA LEU A 252 7.51 -9.92 9.81
C LEU A 252 6.18 -10.59 9.42
N LEU A 253 5.28 -9.80 8.85
CA LEU A 253 3.94 -10.19 8.39
C LEU A 253 3.75 -9.77 6.93
N PRO A 254 4.27 -10.52 5.96
CA PRO A 254 4.22 -10.13 4.55
C PRO A 254 2.80 -10.01 3.99
N GLN A 255 1.85 -10.76 4.57
CA GLN A 255 0.45 -10.82 4.12
C GLN A 255 -0.35 -9.54 4.39
N VAL A 256 0.13 -8.63 5.26
CA VAL A 256 -0.61 -7.40 5.60
C VAL A 256 -0.31 -6.32 4.58
N SER A 257 -1.36 -5.71 4.07
CA SER A 257 -1.29 -4.57 3.14
C SER A 257 -2.11 -3.38 3.66
N PRO A 258 -1.87 -2.17 3.15
CA PRO A 258 -2.70 -1.01 3.48
C PRO A 258 -4.17 -1.25 3.21
N ALA A 259 -5.02 -0.69 4.06
CA ALA A 259 -6.47 -0.88 4.13
C ALA A 259 -6.94 -2.29 4.54
N ASP A 260 -6.06 -3.21 4.91
CA ASP A 260 -6.47 -4.51 5.43
C ASP A 260 -7.04 -4.39 6.86
N LYS A 261 -7.95 -5.32 7.18
CA LYS A 261 -8.56 -5.43 8.50
C LYS A 261 -7.64 -6.21 9.43
N VAL A 262 -7.31 -5.61 10.58
CA VAL A 262 -6.46 -6.20 11.61
C VAL A 262 -7.24 -6.31 12.91
N LYS A 263 -7.22 -7.48 13.53
CA LYS A 263 -7.69 -7.69 14.90
C LYS A 263 -6.50 -7.61 15.84
N LEU A 264 -6.49 -6.63 16.71
CA LEU A 264 -5.47 -6.49 17.74
C LEU A 264 -5.98 -7.11 19.04
N GLU A 265 -5.19 -8.00 19.63
CA GLU A 265 -5.44 -8.64 20.92
C GLU A 265 -4.22 -8.46 21.81
N SER A 266 -4.21 -7.41 22.60
CA SER A 266 -3.16 -7.13 23.56
C SER A 266 -3.71 -6.90 24.97
N LYS A 267 -2.84 -6.85 25.97
CA LYS A 267 -3.26 -6.54 27.37
C LYS A 267 -3.80 -5.12 27.54
N THR A 268 -3.41 -4.21 26.64
CA THR A 268 -3.76 -2.77 26.74
C THR A 268 -4.92 -2.39 25.83
N VAL A 269 -5.08 -3.06 24.69
CA VAL A 269 -6.12 -2.77 23.73
C VAL A 269 -6.52 -4.03 22.96
N THR A 270 -7.83 -4.20 22.76
CA THR A 270 -8.41 -5.26 21.95
C THR A 270 -9.50 -4.64 21.07
N GLY A 271 -9.45 -4.92 19.76
CA GLY A 271 -10.43 -4.37 18.83
C GLY A 271 -10.12 -4.69 17.37
N TRP A 272 -10.94 -4.13 16.49
CA TRP A 272 -10.78 -4.22 15.05
C TRP A 272 -10.30 -2.89 14.48
N PHE A 273 -9.26 -2.96 13.69
CA PHE A 273 -8.57 -1.80 13.14
C PHE A 273 -8.38 -1.95 11.62
N ARG A 274 -8.15 -0.83 10.96
CA ARG A 274 -7.68 -0.75 9.58
C ARG A 274 -6.18 -0.43 9.60
N ALA A 275 -5.40 -1.15 8.81
CA ALA A 275 -4.01 -0.81 8.56
C ALA A 275 -3.94 0.37 7.59
N GLU A 276 -3.49 1.53 8.03
CA GLU A 276 -3.37 2.72 7.16
C GLU A 276 -1.99 2.76 6.49
N LYS A 277 -0.95 2.43 7.25
CA LYS A 277 0.43 2.36 6.80
C LYS A 277 1.05 1.07 7.28
N VAL A 278 1.81 0.45 6.41
CA VAL A 278 2.56 -0.78 6.67
C VAL A 278 4.02 -0.54 6.34
N HIS A 279 4.91 -0.79 7.29
CA HIS A 279 6.33 -0.64 7.13
C HIS A 279 7.01 -1.97 7.46
N HIS A 280 7.66 -2.57 6.48
CA HIS A 280 8.43 -3.81 6.65
C HIS A 280 9.90 -3.48 6.54
N TYR A 281 10.67 -3.88 7.52
CA TYR A 281 12.12 -3.72 7.46
C TYR A 281 12.83 -4.88 8.11
N GLY A 282 14.03 -5.18 7.59
CA GLY A 282 14.79 -6.30 8.11
C GLY A 282 16.11 -6.54 7.41
N ASP A 283 16.91 -7.37 8.05
CA ASP A 283 18.19 -7.88 7.53
C ASP A 283 18.19 -9.40 7.67
N SER A 284 18.52 -10.12 6.60
CA SER A 284 18.47 -11.58 6.57
C SER A 284 19.52 -12.25 7.45
N PHE A 285 20.54 -11.52 7.88
CA PHE A 285 21.65 -12.03 8.66
C PHE A 285 21.52 -11.76 10.16
N SER A 286 21.11 -10.54 10.53
CA SER A 286 21.01 -10.14 11.96
C SER A 286 20.08 -8.94 12.14
N GLY A 287 19.74 -8.59 13.39
CA GLY A 287 18.93 -7.42 13.72
C GLY A 287 17.44 -7.64 13.49
N ASP A 288 16.77 -6.64 12.95
CA ASP A 288 15.31 -6.62 12.80
C ASP A 288 14.82 -7.53 11.65
N TRP A 289 13.59 -8.01 11.78
CA TRP A 289 12.80 -8.71 10.78
C TRP A 289 11.33 -8.49 11.13
N ILE A 290 10.86 -7.29 10.85
CA ILE A 290 9.74 -6.68 11.56
C ILE A 290 8.74 -6.07 10.58
N THR A 291 7.49 -6.04 11.00
CA THR A 291 6.43 -5.23 10.43
C THR A 291 5.93 -4.23 11.46
N GLU A 292 5.97 -2.95 11.12
CA GLU A 292 5.30 -1.88 11.86
C GLU A 292 4.00 -1.51 11.15
N LEU A 293 2.93 -1.40 11.93
CA LEU A 293 1.61 -1.05 11.43
C LEU A 293 1.12 0.22 12.10
N HIS A 294 0.65 1.16 11.29
CA HIS A 294 -0.18 2.25 11.78
C HIS A 294 -1.65 1.85 11.60
N LEU A 295 -2.33 1.60 12.69
CA LEU A 295 -3.70 1.10 12.75
C LEU A 295 -4.66 2.23 13.11
N ILE A 296 -5.80 2.32 12.42
CA ILE A 296 -6.87 3.27 12.71
C ILE A 296 -8.09 2.51 13.23
N ASP A 297 -8.74 3.06 14.25
CA ASP A 297 -9.92 2.48 14.88
C ASP A 297 -11.13 2.47 13.90
N LEU A 298 -11.72 1.31 13.69
CA LEU A 298 -12.92 1.14 12.87
C LEU A 298 -14.21 1.49 13.63
N GLU A 299 -14.19 1.48 14.97
CA GLU A 299 -15.39 1.67 15.79
C GLU A 299 -15.78 3.15 16.00
N THR A 300 -14.90 4.10 15.68
CA THR A 300 -15.13 5.53 15.95
C THR A 300 -16.35 6.12 15.24
N LYS A 301 -16.91 5.45 14.24
CA LYS A 301 -18.10 5.93 13.49
C LYS A 301 -19.43 5.69 14.18
N GLN A 302 -19.58 4.69 15.04
CA GLN A 302 -20.87 4.42 15.70
C GLN A 302 -21.19 5.42 16.81
N ASN A 303 -20.18 5.91 17.53
CA ASN A 303 -20.40 6.82 18.66
C ASN A 303 -20.76 8.26 18.26
N SER A 304 -20.38 8.72 17.05
CA SER A 304 -20.74 10.08 16.61
C SER A 304 -22.21 10.21 16.20
N ASN A 305 -22.87 9.14 15.80
CA ASN A 305 -24.29 9.14 15.45
C ASN A 305 -25.21 8.99 16.68
N ASP A 306 -24.75 8.31 17.73
CA ASP A 306 -25.51 8.17 18.98
C ASP A 306 -25.50 9.45 19.82
N SER A 307 -24.40 10.17 19.86
CA SER A 307 -24.34 11.47 20.56
C SER A 307 -25.23 12.54 19.90
N ARG A 308 -25.46 12.48 18.59
CA ARG A 308 -26.42 13.36 17.90
C ARG A 308 -27.88 12.99 18.14
N LYS A 309 -28.21 11.72 18.36
CA LYS A 309 -29.58 11.27 18.71
C LYS A 309 -29.98 11.66 20.13
N HIS A 310 -29.04 11.65 21.09
CA HIS A 310 -29.33 12.08 22.46
C HIS A 310 -29.45 13.60 22.62
N ARG A 311 -28.84 14.41 21.73
CA ARG A 311 -28.98 15.87 21.79
C ARG A 311 -30.29 16.39 21.22
N LYS A 312 -30.95 15.63 20.31
CA LYS A 312 -32.29 15.99 19.75
C LYS A 312 -33.47 15.57 20.62
N LYS A 313 -33.26 14.83 21.73
CA LYS A 313 -34.36 14.46 22.67
C LYS A 313 -34.38 15.34 23.94
N ARG A 314 -33.60 16.42 24.00
CA ARG A 314 -33.58 17.36 25.14
C ARG A 314 -33.88 18.81 24.72
N VAL A 315 -34.76 18.99 23.71
CA VAL A 315 -35.41 20.28 23.42
C VAL A 315 -36.91 20.07 23.35
#